data_1ea84f96c2f90242d6dfaab980987283
#
_entry.id   1ea84f96c2f90242d6dfaab980987283
#
_cell.length_a   1.000
_cell.length_b   1.000
_cell.length_c   1.000
_cell.angle_alpha   90.00
_cell.angle_beta   90.00
_cell.angle_gamma   90.00
#
_symmetry.space_group_name_H-M   'P 1'
#
loop_
_entity.id
_entity.type
_entity.pdbx_description
1 polymer ?
#
loop_
_entity_poly.entity_id
_entity_poly.type
_entity_poly.pdbx_seq_one_letter_code
_entity_poly.pdbx_strand_id
1 'polypeptide(L)'
;MRRDPIELEIFKNLYHSIAEEMGAALRRTAFSPNIKERRDYSCAVFDSDGHVIAMGDHMPVHLGSMPMSVQAAIDAGPMLPGDVVMLNDPFRGGTHLPDITLVAPVYVKSRGRSARGHTNPDFYVASRAHHADVGGAYPGSMGLCREIYQEGVRIPPVKLMREGVTDRDVLEMLLNNVRTPEEREGDLGAQIAACHTGAERLREVCARYGTERAKQAAEGLLEYAEELMRAFLQRVPAGEYRAEDYLDGDGIVEHPVRIAVAIKVHGSGRERRQDAAATAGRDAGATLVTIDFTGSDPQVEGSVNAVEAITYSACFYVFRCLLTEDVPAAAGLMRPIRVIAPQGTIVNARPPAAVAGGNVETSQRIVDVLLRALAQAVPDRVPAAASGTMNNLTIGGIDPRTGEPFTYYETIAGGMGARPGKPGVSGVHTHMTNSLNTPAEALEYAYPLRVRSYSLRSGSGGEGKFHGGEGIIREIEVLTDCEVTLLADRRSRGPWGLNGGADGAAGKTTIVRRNGSLESMPGKFSTRMFNGERVRIETPGGGGWGAA
;
A
#
# COMPACT_ATOMS: atom_id res chain seq x y z
N MET A 1 7.94 15.80 31.63
CA MET A 1 8.82 14.79 32.26
C MET A 1 9.93 14.44 31.28
N ARG A 2 11.20 14.32 31.71
CA ARG A 2 12.26 13.82 30.79
C ARG A 2 11.93 12.35 30.49
N ARG A 3 11.70 12.04 29.20
CA ARG A 3 11.48 10.64 28.76
C ARG A 3 12.75 9.84 29.02
N ASP A 4 12.60 8.64 29.57
CA ASP A 4 13.70 7.70 29.65
C ASP A 4 13.94 7.06 28.26
N PRO A 5 15.08 7.32 27.59
CA PRO A 5 15.35 6.79 26.26
C PRO A 5 15.37 5.25 26.23
N ILE A 6 15.79 4.61 27.33
CA ILE A 6 15.82 3.16 27.44
C ILE A 6 14.42 2.59 27.45
N GLU A 7 13.53 3.21 28.23
CA GLU A 7 12.12 2.82 28.28
C GLU A 7 11.44 3.00 26.92
N LEU A 8 11.70 4.12 26.24
CA LEU A 8 11.13 4.40 24.92
C LEU A 8 11.55 3.34 23.90
N GLU A 9 12.84 2.94 23.91
CA GLU A 9 13.36 1.90 23.03
C GLU A 9 12.74 0.53 23.33
N ILE A 10 12.53 0.20 24.62
CA ILE A 10 11.85 -1.04 25.03
C ILE A 10 10.42 -1.08 24.46
N PHE A 11 9.62 -0.03 24.65
CA PHE A 11 8.25 0.00 24.17
C PHE A 11 8.16 0.09 22.65
N LYS A 12 9.08 0.78 21.96
CA LYS A 12 9.19 0.77 20.49
C LYS A 12 9.27 -0.68 19.99
N ASN A 13 10.21 -1.44 20.54
CA ASN A 13 10.41 -2.85 20.14
C ASN A 13 9.24 -3.75 20.55
N LEU A 14 8.61 -3.52 21.71
CA LEU A 14 7.43 -4.28 22.13
C LEU A 14 6.26 -4.07 21.17
N TYR A 15 5.89 -2.83 20.86
CA TYR A 15 4.78 -2.55 19.95
C TYR A 15 5.06 -3.01 18.52
N HIS A 16 6.30 -2.84 18.03
CA HIS A 16 6.70 -3.36 16.73
C HIS A 16 6.61 -4.90 16.69
N SER A 17 7.12 -5.59 17.71
CA SER A 17 7.03 -7.05 17.82
C SER A 17 5.58 -7.54 17.83
N ILE A 18 4.66 -6.82 18.46
CA ILE A 18 3.23 -7.17 18.45
C ILE A 18 2.69 -7.13 17.00
N ALA A 19 2.99 -6.09 16.25
CA ALA A 19 2.56 -5.98 14.84
C ALA A 19 3.16 -7.09 13.97
N GLU A 20 4.44 -7.46 14.20
CA GLU A 20 5.09 -8.58 13.52
C GLU A 20 4.48 -9.95 13.90
N GLU A 21 4.16 -10.18 15.18
CA GLU A 21 3.48 -11.40 15.63
C GLU A 21 2.09 -11.52 15.02
N MET A 22 1.34 -10.43 14.92
CA MET A 22 0.06 -10.38 14.20
C MET A 22 0.23 -10.82 12.74
N GLY A 23 1.22 -10.26 12.04
CA GLY A 23 1.54 -10.61 10.65
C GLY A 23 1.96 -12.07 10.50
N ALA A 24 2.74 -12.60 11.44
CA ALA A 24 3.12 -14.01 11.45
C ALA A 24 1.93 -14.95 11.67
N ALA A 25 0.98 -14.58 12.56
CA ALA A 25 -0.26 -15.32 12.78
C ALA A 25 -1.11 -15.33 11.50
N LEU A 26 -1.32 -14.13 10.88
CA LEU A 26 -2.06 -13.98 9.64
C LEU A 26 -1.48 -14.89 8.54
N ARG A 27 -0.19 -14.78 8.27
CA ARG A 27 0.48 -15.54 7.23
C ARG A 27 0.38 -17.06 7.41
N ARG A 28 0.49 -17.54 8.67
CA ARG A 28 0.47 -18.97 8.98
C ARG A 28 -0.91 -19.59 8.85
N THR A 29 -1.95 -18.82 9.03
CA THR A 29 -3.34 -19.30 9.04
C THR A 29 -4.11 -18.93 7.79
N ALA A 30 -3.58 -18.05 6.92
CA ALA A 30 -4.18 -17.65 5.66
C ALA A 30 -4.26 -18.82 4.67
N PHE A 31 -5.25 -18.75 3.79
CA PHE A 31 -5.53 -19.75 2.76
C PHE A 31 -4.95 -19.33 1.41
N SER A 32 -5.13 -18.06 1.01
CA SER A 32 -4.69 -17.58 -0.29
C SER A 32 -3.17 -17.50 -0.43
N PRO A 33 -2.60 -17.86 -1.59
CA PRO A 33 -1.21 -17.60 -1.92
C PRO A 33 -0.85 -16.11 -1.85
N ASN A 34 -1.82 -15.21 -2.06
CA ASN A 34 -1.60 -13.79 -2.02
C ASN A 34 -1.15 -13.31 -0.63
N ILE A 35 -1.78 -13.80 0.43
CA ILE A 35 -1.39 -13.48 1.82
C ILE A 35 -0.21 -14.36 2.25
N LYS A 36 -0.27 -15.66 1.98
CA LYS A 36 0.65 -16.66 2.50
C LYS A 36 2.04 -16.59 1.85
N GLU A 37 2.10 -16.56 0.51
CA GLU A 37 3.34 -16.60 -0.27
C GLU A 37 3.82 -15.18 -0.59
N ARG A 38 2.93 -14.30 -1.05
CA ARG A 38 3.28 -12.95 -1.47
C ARG A 38 3.36 -11.94 -0.34
N ARG A 39 2.81 -12.26 0.84
CA ARG A 39 2.80 -11.41 2.04
C ARG A 39 2.12 -10.06 1.81
N ASP A 40 1.04 -10.05 1.02
CA ASP A 40 0.31 -8.83 0.71
C ASP A 40 -0.68 -8.48 1.83
N TYR A 41 -0.14 -8.04 2.95
CA TYR A 41 -0.88 -7.67 4.15
C TYR A 41 -0.11 -6.67 5.01
N SER A 42 -0.80 -6.08 5.98
CA SER A 42 -0.19 -5.30 7.07
C SER A 42 -0.95 -5.47 8.37
N CYS A 43 -0.22 -5.40 9.48
CA CYS A 43 -0.76 -5.38 10.83
C CYS A 43 -0.18 -4.20 11.59
N ALA A 44 -1.00 -3.59 12.46
CA ALA A 44 -0.60 -2.40 13.21
C ALA A 44 -1.32 -2.29 14.56
N VAL A 45 -0.68 -1.53 15.45
CA VAL A 45 -1.15 -1.19 16.79
C VAL A 45 -1.43 0.32 16.85
N PHE A 46 -2.54 0.69 17.49
CA PHE A 46 -3.01 2.07 17.59
C PHE A 46 -3.31 2.44 19.05
N ASP A 47 -3.17 3.72 19.36
CA ASP A 47 -3.62 4.27 20.65
C ASP A 47 -5.14 4.34 20.75
N SER A 48 -5.65 4.86 21.87
CA SER A 48 -7.09 5.04 22.13
C SER A 48 -7.79 6.01 21.18
N ASP A 49 -7.05 6.88 20.51
CA ASP A 49 -7.56 7.89 19.59
C ASP A 49 -7.44 7.44 18.12
N GLY A 50 -6.88 6.25 17.87
CA GLY A 50 -6.70 5.68 16.54
C GLY A 50 -5.41 6.12 15.82
N HIS A 51 -4.44 6.72 16.53
CA HIS A 51 -3.15 7.02 15.96
C HIS A 51 -2.26 5.78 15.92
N VAL A 52 -1.61 5.51 14.79
CA VAL A 52 -0.69 4.38 14.69
C VAL A 52 0.53 4.59 15.58
N ILE A 53 0.77 3.62 16.49
CA ILE A 53 1.93 3.59 17.38
C ILE A 53 3.06 2.81 16.72
N ALA A 54 2.72 1.66 16.12
CA ALA A 54 3.65 0.78 15.43
C ALA A 54 2.95 0.00 14.33
N MET A 55 3.67 -0.25 13.26
CA MET A 55 3.26 -1.10 12.15
C MET A 55 4.41 -2.09 11.89
N GLY A 56 4.10 -3.32 11.52
CA GLY A 56 5.10 -4.29 11.08
C GLY A 56 5.75 -3.85 9.76
N ASP A 57 6.91 -4.42 9.46
CA ASP A 57 7.65 -4.15 8.21
C ASP A 57 6.96 -4.84 7.00
N HIS A 58 5.71 -4.47 6.80
CA HIS A 58 4.80 -5.01 5.80
C HIS A 58 4.66 -4.07 4.59
N MET A 59 3.46 -3.99 3.98
CA MET A 59 3.21 -3.23 2.75
C MET A 59 3.28 -1.71 2.97
N PRO A 60 4.19 -0.99 2.28
CA PRO A 60 4.34 0.46 2.46
C PRO A 60 3.10 1.28 2.06
N VAL A 61 2.30 0.81 1.10
CA VAL A 61 1.04 1.47 0.69
C VAL A 61 0.04 1.60 1.85
N HIS A 62 0.19 0.79 2.89
CA HIS A 62 -0.68 0.81 4.06
C HIS A 62 -0.27 1.80 5.16
N LEU A 63 0.97 2.35 5.13
CA LEU A 63 1.54 3.21 6.19
C LEU A 63 0.65 4.38 6.59
N GLY A 64 0.12 5.11 5.62
CA GLY A 64 -0.74 6.27 5.87
C GLY A 64 -2.23 5.97 5.74
N SER A 65 -2.61 4.87 5.08
CA SER A 65 -4.01 4.54 4.81
C SER A 65 -4.68 3.71 5.91
N MET A 66 -3.95 2.85 6.61
CA MET A 66 -4.54 2.09 7.73
C MET A 66 -5.07 2.98 8.86
N PRO A 67 -4.37 4.06 9.29
CA PRO A 67 -4.93 5.00 10.27
C PRO A 67 -6.29 5.58 9.85
N MET A 68 -6.46 5.88 8.56
CA MET A 68 -7.75 6.40 8.04
C MET A 68 -8.85 5.34 8.12
N SER A 69 -8.55 4.06 7.91
CA SER A 69 -9.51 2.97 8.09
C SER A 69 -9.88 2.76 9.55
N VAL A 70 -8.91 2.85 10.45
CA VAL A 70 -9.17 2.76 11.90
C VAL A 70 -10.04 3.93 12.36
N GLN A 71 -9.74 5.15 11.91
CA GLN A 71 -10.58 6.32 12.20
C GLN A 71 -12.00 6.14 11.67
N ALA A 72 -12.17 5.66 10.42
CA ALA A 72 -13.48 5.40 9.85
C ALA A 72 -14.28 4.34 10.65
N ALA A 73 -13.60 3.34 11.21
CA ALA A 73 -14.22 2.35 12.08
C ALA A 73 -14.64 2.95 13.44
N ILE A 74 -13.83 3.85 14.00
CA ILE A 74 -14.14 4.59 15.24
C ILE A 74 -15.34 5.50 15.03
N ASP A 75 -15.36 6.26 13.94
CA ASP A 75 -16.42 7.22 13.58
C ASP A 75 -17.75 6.52 13.27
N ALA A 76 -17.73 5.26 12.86
CA ALA A 76 -18.94 4.47 12.60
C ALA A 76 -19.74 4.12 13.90
N GLY A 77 -19.14 4.29 15.05
CA GLY A 77 -19.77 4.13 16.35
C GLY A 77 -18.99 3.26 17.33
N PRO A 78 -19.49 3.11 18.56
CA PRO A 78 -18.76 2.43 19.62
C PRO A 78 -18.51 0.95 19.29
N MET A 79 -17.30 0.51 19.54
CA MET A 79 -16.92 -0.90 19.51
C MET A 79 -16.84 -1.46 20.92
N LEU A 80 -17.54 -2.56 21.19
CA LEU A 80 -17.54 -3.27 22.47
C LEU A 80 -16.40 -4.33 22.50
N PRO A 81 -16.04 -4.85 23.69
CA PRO A 81 -15.09 -5.96 23.77
C PRO A 81 -15.55 -7.17 22.93
N GLY A 82 -14.68 -7.65 22.06
CA GLY A 82 -14.97 -8.75 21.14
C GLY A 82 -15.61 -8.33 19.82
N ASP A 83 -15.91 -7.05 19.61
CA ASP A 83 -16.30 -6.54 18.29
C ASP A 83 -15.10 -6.55 17.32
N VAL A 84 -15.40 -6.78 16.03
CA VAL A 84 -14.46 -6.57 14.92
C VAL A 84 -15.21 -5.84 13.81
N VAL A 85 -14.74 -4.67 13.46
CA VAL A 85 -15.26 -3.89 12.33
C VAL A 85 -14.48 -4.23 11.06
N MET A 86 -15.20 -4.51 9.98
CA MET A 86 -14.68 -4.77 8.64
C MET A 86 -15.02 -3.61 7.71
N LEU A 87 -14.06 -3.22 6.85
CA LEU A 87 -14.28 -2.22 5.80
C LEU A 87 -13.28 -2.39 4.66
N ASN A 88 -13.68 -1.93 3.46
CA ASN A 88 -12.78 -1.73 2.32
C ASN A 88 -13.13 -0.48 1.50
N ASP A 89 -14.19 0.27 1.84
CA ASP A 89 -14.69 1.41 1.06
C ASP A 89 -13.61 2.50 0.89
N PRO A 90 -13.09 2.74 -0.34
CA PRO A 90 -12.01 3.69 -0.59
C PRO A 90 -12.38 5.14 -0.25
N PHE A 91 -13.65 5.47 -0.32
CA PHE A 91 -14.17 6.81 -0.03
C PHE A 91 -14.55 7.00 1.45
N ARG A 92 -14.31 5.98 2.27
CA ARG A 92 -14.54 5.96 3.72
C ARG A 92 -13.37 5.35 4.49
N GLY A 93 -12.16 5.77 4.16
CA GLY A 93 -10.93 5.37 4.84
C GLY A 93 -10.24 4.10 4.29
N GLY A 94 -10.83 3.42 3.30
CA GLY A 94 -10.17 2.34 2.56
C GLY A 94 -9.21 2.84 1.49
N THR A 95 -8.69 1.93 0.68
CA THR A 95 -7.74 2.22 -0.43
C THR A 95 -8.30 1.79 -1.78
N HIS A 96 -8.50 0.50 -1.95
CA HIS A 96 -9.24 -0.15 -3.04
C HIS A 96 -9.95 -1.40 -2.50
N LEU A 97 -10.92 -1.92 -3.25
CA LEU A 97 -11.82 -2.94 -2.71
C LEU A 97 -11.14 -4.24 -2.26
N PRO A 98 -10.08 -4.76 -2.94
CA PRO A 98 -9.39 -5.96 -2.48
C PRO A 98 -8.75 -5.84 -1.09
N ASP A 99 -8.40 -4.63 -0.63
CA ASP A 99 -7.78 -4.38 0.67
C ASP A 99 -8.81 -4.38 1.81
N ILE A 100 -9.23 -5.55 2.26
CA ILE A 100 -10.14 -5.65 3.41
C ILE A 100 -9.38 -5.39 4.70
N THR A 101 -9.87 -4.42 5.49
CA THR A 101 -9.31 -4.07 6.80
C THR A 101 -10.24 -4.52 7.90
N LEU A 102 -9.69 -5.21 8.90
CA LEU A 102 -10.36 -5.55 10.16
C LEU A 102 -9.77 -4.69 11.27
N VAL A 103 -10.64 -4.10 12.09
CA VAL A 103 -10.28 -3.26 13.25
C VAL A 103 -10.92 -3.84 14.49
N ALA A 104 -10.11 -4.10 15.52
CA ALA A 104 -10.58 -4.61 16.80
C ALA A 104 -10.18 -3.71 17.97
N PRO A 105 -11.11 -3.40 18.90
CA PRO A 105 -10.81 -2.64 20.11
C PRO A 105 -10.11 -3.51 21.14
N VAL A 106 -9.20 -2.94 21.91
CA VAL A 106 -8.48 -3.62 22.99
C VAL A 106 -8.83 -2.99 24.32
N TYR A 107 -9.45 -3.78 25.18
CA TYR A 107 -9.79 -3.43 26.57
C TYR A 107 -8.91 -4.23 27.53
N VAL A 108 -8.16 -3.56 28.38
CA VAL A 108 -7.20 -4.19 29.31
C VAL A 108 -7.86 -4.67 30.60
N LYS A 109 -8.90 -3.98 31.08
CA LYS A 109 -9.61 -4.31 32.31
C LYS A 109 -10.93 -5.03 32.04
N SER A 110 -10.94 -6.39 32.08
CA SER A 110 -12.19 -7.16 32.02
C SER A 110 -12.24 -8.40 32.93
N ARG A 111 -11.53 -8.42 34.08
CA ARG A 111 -11.80 -9.42 35.12
C ARG A 111 -12.71 -8.81 36.20
N GLY A 112 -14.03 -8.95 36.02
CA GLY A 112 -15.00 -8.82 37.12
C GLY A 112 -15.89 -7.58 37.17
N ARG A 113 -15.88 -6.66 36.18
CA ARG A 113 -16.94 -5.65 36.00
C ARG A 113 -17.45 -5.68 34.57
N SER A 114 -18.77 -5.77 34.42
CA SER A 114 -19.46 -5.65 33.15
C SER A 114 -18.85 -4.47 32.36
N ALA A 115 -18.38 -4.75 31.15
CA ALA A 115 -17.76 -3.76 30.22
C ALA A 115 -18.71 -2.59 29.88
N ARG A 116 -19.94 -2.59 30.33
CA ARG A 116 -20.94 -1.52 30.17
C ARG A 116 -20.60 -0.20 30.86
N GLY A 117 -19.48 -0.13 31.59
CA GLY A 117 -19.01 1.09 32.27
C GLY A 117 -17.74 1.72 31.66
N HIS A 118 -17.08 1.09 30.68
CA HIS A 118 -15.94 1.67 29.95
C HIS A 118 -16.40 2.12 28.57
N THR A 119 -16.38 3.41 28.32
CA THR A 119 -16.86 4.02 27.09
C THR A 119 -15.85 3.94 25.93
N ASN A 120 -14.54 3.84 26.21
CA ASN A 120 -13.50 3.84 25.20
C ASN A 120 -12.49 2.69 25.38
N PRO A 121 -12.01 2.08 24.28
CA PRO A 121 -10.90 1.11 24.31
C PRO A 121 -9.60 1.73 24.80
N ASP A 122 -8.71 0.91 25.35
CA ASP A 122 -7.35 1.35 25.73
C ASP A 122 -6.43 1.48 24.51
N PHE A 123 -6.61 0.59 23.53
CA PHE A 123 -5.88 0.53 22.25
C PHE A 123 -6.80 -0.02 21.16
N TYR A 124 -6.31 0.03 19.90
CA TYR A 124 -6.86 -0.72 18.79
C TYR A 124 -5.76 -1.52 18.10
N VAL A 125 -6.17 -2.61 17.46
CA VAL A 125 -5.33 -3.37 16.53
C VAL A 125 -6.05 -3.47 15.20
N ALA A 126 -5.30 -3.45 14.11
CA ALA A 126 -5.87 -3.63 12.79
C ALA A 126 -5.03 -4.58 11.94
N SER A 127 -5.71 -5.33 11.09
CA SER A 127 -5.15 -6.19 10.07
C SER A 127 -5.77 -5.83 8.73
N ARG A 128 -4.94 -5.56 7.72
CA ARG A 128 -5.36 -5.38 6.32
C ARG A 128 -4.70 -6.45 5.47
N ALA A 129 -5.47 -7.04 4.57
CA ALA A 129 -4.95 -7.99 3.61
C ALA A 129 -5.58 -7.76 2.24
N HIS A 130 -4.78 -7.92 1.18
CA HIS A 130 -5.26 -7.91 -0.19
C HIS A 130 -5.88 -9.27 -0.53
N HIS A 131 -7.18 -9.32 -0.61
CA HIS A 131 -7.92 -10.52 -1.03
C HIS A 131 -7.82 -10.71 -2.54
N ALA A 132 -7.57 -11.92 -2.99
CA ALA A 132 -7.36 -12.22 -4.40
C ALA A 132 -8.61 -11.99 -5.27
N ASP A 133 -9.80 -11.95 -4.68
CA ASP A 133 -11.06 -11.60 -5.35
C ASP A 133 -12.08 -11.09 -4.33
N VAL A 134 -12.74 -9.99 -4.66
CA VAL A 134 -13.87 -9.42 -3.90
C VAL A 134 -15.07 -9.19 -4.81
N GLY A 135 -15.19 -9.99 -5.88
CA GLY A 135 -16.27 -9.91 -6.86
C GLY A 135 -15.97 -8.91 -7.99
N GLY A 136 -17.02 -8.33 -8.53
CA GLY A 136 -16.92 -7.38 -9.62
C GLY A 136 -16.88 -8.00 -11.02
N ALA A 137 -16.63 -7.16 -12.03
CA ALA A 137 -16.72 -7.52 -13.44
C ALA A 137 -15.56 -8.44 -13.89
N TYR A 138 -14.39 -8.29 -13.28
CA TYR A 138 -13.17 -9.00 -13.69
C TYR A 138 -12.68 -9.91 -12.58
N PRO A 139 -12.15 -11.11 -12.91
CA PRO A 139 -11.45 -11.95 -11.95
C PRO A 139 -10.30 -11.17 -11.29
N GLY A 140 -10.17 -11.31 -9.97
CA GLY A 140 -9.15 -10.59 -9.21
C GLY A 140 -9.51 -9.15 -8.85
N SER A 141 -10.71 -8.68 -9.21
CA SER A 141 -11.21 -7.34 -8.85
C SER A 141 -10.28 -6.19 -9.27
N MET A 142 -9.42 -6.42 -10.26
CA MET A 142 -8.38 -5.50 -10.77
C MET A 142 -8.53 -5.37 -12.29
N GLY A 143 -9.64 -4.78 -12.75
CA GLY A 143 -9.98 -4.70 -14.17
C GLY A 143 -9.97 -3.29 -14.74
N LEU A 144 -10.29 -3.21 -16.04
CA LEU A 144 -10.50 -1.95 -16.76
C LEU A 144 -11.90 -1.39 -16.45
N CYS A 145 -12.10 -1.04 -15.20
CA CYS A 145 -13.37 -0.53 -14.70
C CYS A 145 -13.50 0.98 -14.90
N ARG A 146 -14.73 1.46 -15.05
CA ARG A 146 -15.06 2.90 -15.12
C ARG A 146 -15.66 3.41 -13.81
N GLU A 147 -16.28 2.53 -13.05
CA GLU A 147 -16.92 2.84 -11.79
C GLU A 147 -16.54 1.81 -10.72
N ILE A 148 -16.49 2.26 -9.47
CA ILE A 148 -16.18 1.43 -8.29
C ILE A 148 -17.12 0.20 -8.19
N TYR A 149 -18.37 0.28 -8.67
CA TYR A 149 -19.34 -0.81 -8.63
C TYR A 149 -18.92 -2.01 -9.50
N GLN A 150 -18.07 -1.80 -10.49
CA GLN A 150 -17.52 -2.85 -11.34
C GLN A 150 -16.31 -3.56 -10.71
N GLU A 151 -15.69 -2.94 -9.69
CA GLU A 151 -14.46 -3.45 -9.06
C GLU A 151 -14.72 -4.50 -7.98
N GLY A 152 -15.95 -4.58 -7.43
CA GLY A 152 -16.32 -5.59 -6.44
C GLY A 152 -17.26 -5.10 -5.36
N VAL A 153 -17.34 -5.87 -4.28
CA VAL A 153 -18.18 -5.57 -3.11
C VAL A 153 -17.55 -4.42 -2.32
N ARG A 154 -18.27 -3.30 -2.23
CA ARG A 154 -17.87 -2.16 -1.40
C ARG A 154 -18.46 -2.28 0.00
N ILE A 155 -17.59 -2.46 0.99
CA ILE A 155 -17.95 -2.70 2.38
C ILE A 155 -17.67 -1.41 3.18
N PRO A 156 -18.73 -0.67 3.60
CA PRO A 156 -18.56 0.42 4.56
C PRO A 156 -18.16 -0.16 5.93
N PRO A 157 -17.73 0.67 6.92
CA PRO A 157 -17.48 0.14 8.26
C PRO A 157 -18.69 -0.61 8.83
N VAL A 158 -18.59 -1.94 8.93
CA VAL A 158 -19.64 -2.82 9.46
C VAL A 158 -19.06 -3.79 10.48
N LYS A 159 -19.81 -4.18 11.48
CA LYS A 159 -19.35 -5.18 12.46
C LYS A 159 -19.46 -6.59 11.85
N LEU A 160 -18.30 -7.18 11.56
CA LEU A 160 -18.18 -8.60 11.18
C LEU A 160 -18.34 -9.50 12.43
N MET A 161 -17.88 -9.02 13.60
CA MET A 161 -18.12 -9.70 14.86
C MET A 161 -18.76 -8.74 15.86
N ARG A 162 -19.66 -9.28 16.68
CA ARG A 162 -20.31 -8.59 17.80
C ARG A 162 -20.08 -9.37 19.08
N GLU A 163 -19.41 -8.77 20.06
CA GLU A 163 -19.12 -9.36 21.37
C GLU A 163 -18.53 -10.79 21.27
N GLY A 164 -17.64 -11.03 20.29
CA GLY A 164 -16.98 -12.32 20.07
C GLY A 164 -17.76 -13.30 19.18
N VAL A 165 -18.93 -12.93 18.67
CA VAL A 165 -19.75 -13.79 17.79
C VAL A 165 -19.74 -13.21 16.37
N THR A 166 -19.42 -14.07 15.38
CA THR A 166 -19.46 -13.67 13.95
C THR A 166 -20.90 -13.38 13.51
N ASP A 167 -21.10 -12.23 12.87
CA ASP A 167 -22.35 -11.86 12.21
C ASP A 167 -22.43 -12.66 10.88
N ARG A 168 -23.22 -13.74 10.91
CA ARG A 168 -23.35 -14.66 9.78
C ARG A 168 -23.99 -14.01 8.56
N ASP A 169 -24.91 -13.09 8.74
CA ASP A 169 -25.61 -12.44 7.62
C ASP A 169 -24.63 -11.54 6.86
N VAL A 170 -23.75 -10.81 7.55
CA VAL A 170 -22.69 -10.00 6.94
C VAL A 170 -21.68 -10.88 6.21
N LEU A 171 -21.25 -11.97 6.82
CA LEU A 171 -20.30 -12.92 6.20
C LEU A 171 -20.90 -13.57 4.95
N GLU A 172 -22.09 -14.13 5.02
CA GLU A 172 -22.80 -14.76 3.89
C GLU A 172 -23.02 -13.77 2.72
N MET A 173 -23.38 -12.51 3.05
CA MET A 173 -23.54 -11.48 2.03
C MET A 173 -22.24 -11.27 1.24
N LEU A 174 -21.08 -11.28 1.91
CA LEU A 174 -19.78 -11.16 1.24
C LEU A 174 -19.46 -12.42 0.42
N LEU A 175 -19.56 -13.61 1.04
CA LEU A 175 -19.16 -14.88 0.43
C LEU A 175 -19.96 -15.22 -0.83
N ASN A 176 -21.24 -14.82 -0.88
CA ASN A 176 -22.09 -15.02 -2.07
C ASN A 176 -21.78 -14.03 -3.22
N ASN A 177 -20.89 -13.07 -3.02
CA ASN A 177 -20.51 -12.08 -4.04
C ASN A 177 -19.07 -12.21 -4.54
N VAL A 178 -18.35 -13.26 -4.15
CA VAL A 178 -16.94 -13.53 -4.53
C VAL A 178 -16.81 -14.86 -5.26
N ARG A 179 -15.76 -15.02 -6.08
CA ARG A 179 -15.55 -16.24 -6.91
C ARG A 179 -14.98 -17.42 -6.14
N THR A 180 -14.27 -17.17 -5.04
CA THR A 180 -13.59 -18.20 -4.24
C THR A 180 -13.96 -18.05 -2.75
N PRO A 181 -15.23 -18.36 -2.37
CA PRO A 181 -15.76 -18.05 -1.04
C PRO A 181 -15.03 -18.77 0.11
N GLU A 182 -14.64 -20.04 -0.06
CA GLU A 182 -13.91 -20.79 0.97
C GLU A 182 -12.55 -20.15 1.29
N GLU A 183 -11.83 -19.71 0.27
CA GLU A 183 -10.55 -19.03 0.44
C GLU A 183 -10.75 -17.66 1.14
N ARG A 184 -11.81 -16.93 0.81
CA ARG A 184 -12.14 -15.65 1.46
C ARG A 184 -12.52 -15.80 2.91
N GLU A 185 -13.35 -16.81 3.24
CA GLU A 185 -13.71 -17.12 4.63
C GLU A 185 -12.45 -17.48 5.45
N GLY A 186 -11.58 -18.32 4.89
CA GLY A 186 -10.31 -18.71 5.52
C GLY A 186 -9.39 -17.50 5.78
N ASP A 187 -9.25 -16.61 4.79
CA ASP A 187 -8.42 -15.39 4.91
C ASP A 187 -8.99 -14.39 5.92
N LEU A 188 -10.31 -14.21 5.97
CA LEU A 188 -10.97 -13.38 7.00
C LEU A 188 -10.78 -13.98 8.40
N GLY A 189 -10.89 -15.30 8.53
CA GLY A 189 -10.57 -16.01 9.77
C GLY A 189 -9.14 -15.78 10.24
N ALA A 190 -8.19 -15.78 9.29
CA ALA A 190 -6.78 -15.49 9.56
C ALA A 190 -6.55 -14.03 10.02
N GLN A 191 -7.25 -13.06 9.43
CA GLN A 191 -7.20 -11.66 9.86
C GLN A 191 -7.80 -11.47 11.27
N ILE A 192 -8.90 -12.16 11.61
CA ILE A 192 -9.48 -12.17 12.95
C ILE A 192 -8.47 -12.75 13.96
N ALA A 193 -7.81 -13.86 13.62
CA ALA A 193 -6.78 -14.46 14.47
C ALA A 193 -5.59 -13.53 14.70
N ALA A 194 -5.18 -12.78 13.67
CA ALA A 194 -4.14 -11.74 13.79
C ALA A 194 -4.56 -10.63 14.77
N CYS A 195 -5.78 -10.10 14.64
CA CYS A 195 -6.31 -9.09 15.57
C CYS A 195 -6.39 -9.63 17.02
N HIS A 196 -6.80 -10.87 17.20
CA HIS A 196 -6.84 -11.53 18.52
C HIS A 196 -5.43 -11.63 19.11
N THR A 197 -4.44 -12.07 18.33
CA THR A 197 -3.02 -12.13 18.75
C THR A 197 -2.53 -10.77 19.22
N GLY A 198 -2.75 -9.70 18.44
CA GLY A 198 -2.34 -8.35 18.82
C GLY A 198 -3.02 -7.85 20.11
N ALA A 199 -4.31 -8.10 20.25
CA ALA A 199 -5.06 -7.73 21.45
C ALA A 199 -4.57 -8.47 22.72
N GLU A 200 -4.23 -9.75 22.61
CA GLU A 200 -3.67 -10.52 23.73
C GLU A 200 -2.29 -10.02 24.13
N ARG A 201 -1.39 -9.80 23.15
CA ARG A 201 -0.05 -9.27 23.42
C ARG A 201 -0.08 -7.88 24.06
N LEU A 202 -0.98 -7.00 23.63
CA LEU A 202 -1.18 -5.69 24.29
C LEU A 202 -1.64 -5.84 25.74
N ARG A 203 -2.56 -6.78 26.02
CA ARG A 203 -2.99 -7.08 27.39
C ARG A 203 -1.84 -7.60 28.25
N GLU A 204 -0.96 -8.46 27.73
CA GLU A 204 0.23 -8.95 28.41
C GLU A 204 1.23 -7.81 28.72
N VAL A 205 1.49 -6.92 27.76
CA VAL A 205 2.31 -5.72 27.98
C VAL A 205 1.74 -4.85 29.09
N CYS A 206 0.43 -4.57 29.03
CA CYS A 206 -0.25 -3.79 30.07
C CYS A 206 -0.28 -4.48 31.45
N ALA A 207 -0.40 -5.80 31.48
CA ALA A 207 -0.34 -6.57 32.72
C ALA A 207 1.06 -6.53 33.35
N ARG A 208 2.10 -6.54 32.54
CA ARG A 208 3.51 -6.54 32.98
C ARG A 208 4.00 -5.15 33.40
N TYR A 209 3.67 -4.12 32.63
CA TYR A 209 4.23 -2.77 32.80
C TYR A 209 3.23 -1.76 33.38
N GLY A 210 1.93 -2.10 33.40
CA GLY A 210 0.85 -1.19 33.76
C GLY A 210 0.25 -0.46 32.55
N THR A 211 -1.08 -0.35 32.50
CA THR A 211 -1.83 0.25 31.38
C THR A 211 -1.45 1.70 31.14
N GLU A 212 -1.40 2.52 32.19
CA GLU A 212 -1.06 3.95 32.08
C GLU A 212 0.37 4.17 31.58
N ARG A 213 1.30 3.33 32.02
CA ARG A 213 2.69 3.38 31.57
C ARG A 213 2.81 3.01 30.08
N ALA A 214 2.09 1.99 29.64
CA ALA A 214 2.02 1.62 28.22
C ALA A 214 1.46 2.77 27.36
N LYS A 215 0.35 3.41 27.78
CA LYS A 215 -0.22 4.58 27.07
C LYS A 215 0.74 5.76 27.03
N GLN A 216 1.42 6.07 28.13
CA GLN A 216 2.42 7.14 28.17
C GLN A 216 3.61 6.84 27.25
N ALA A 217 4.05 5.59 27.17
CA ALA A 217 5.10 5.18 26.25
C ALA A 217 4.64 5.29 24.79
N ALA A 218 3.38 4.95 24.47
CA ALA A 218 2.81 5.13 23.14
C ALA A 218 2.82 6.61 22.72
N GLU A 219 2.31 7.52 23.55
CA GLU A 219 2.38 8.96 23.30
C GLU A 219 3.84 9.44 23.15
N GLY A 220 4.74 8.96 24.04
CA GLY A 220 6.17 9.26 23.94
C GLY A 220 6.78 8.85 22.60
N LEU A 221 6.35 7.74 21.99
CA LEU A 221 6.80 7.30 20.66
C LEU A 221 6.27 8.21 19.54
N LEU A 222 5.03 8.67 19.62
CA LEU A 222 4.47 9.63 18.67
C LEU A 222 5.25 10.94 18.69
N GLU A 223 5.52 11.48 19.89
CA GLU A 223 6.30 12.72 20.06
C GLU A 223 7.76 12.52 19.60
N TYR A 224 8.39 11.38 19.89
CA TYR A 224 9.75 11.08 19.44
C TYR A 224 9.85 11.01 17.92
N ALA A 225 8.89 10.36 17.26
CA ALA A 225 8.82 10.29 15.80
C ALA A 225 8.66 11.69 15.18
N GLU A 226 7.82 12.56 15.79
CA GLU A 226 7.69 13.96 15.38
C GLU A 226 8.99 14.73 15.53
N GLU A 227 9.69 14.60 16.67
CA GLU A 227 10.97 15.28 16.91
C GLU A 227 12.03 14.90 15.87
N LEU A 228 12.14 13.62 15.53
CA LEU A 228 13.07 13.13 14.49
C LEU A 228 12.74 13.72 13.12
N MET A 229 11.46 13.72 12.73
CA MET A 229 11.03 14.33 11.46
C MET A 229 11.30 15.83 11.46
N ARG A 230 10.99 16.55 12.53
CA ARG A 230 11.29 17.99 12.63
C ARG A 230 12.79 18.27 12.53
N ALA A 231 13.64 17.47 13.19
CA ALA A 231 15.10 17.60 13.11
C ALA A 231 15.63 17.36 11.68
N PHE A 232 15.05 16.41 10.96
CA PHE A 232 15.37 16.20 9.55
C PHE A 232 14.94 17.39 8.68
N LEU A 233 13.67 17.81 8.78
CA LEU A 233 13.11 18.87 7.95
C LEU A 233 13.81 20.23 8.17
N GLN A 234 14.36 20.48 9.34
CA GLN A 234 15.16 21.68 9.61
C GLN A 234 16.49 21.73 8.84
N ARG A 235 16.98 20.57 8.36
CA ARG A 235 18.20 20.46 7.54
C ARG A 235 17.91 20.59 6.05
N VAL A 236 16.65 20.43 5.64
CA VAL A 236 16.24 20.60 4.24
C VAL A 236 16.21 22.09 3.92
N PRO A 237 16.85 22.56 2.84
CA PRO A 237 16.83 23.97 2.47
C PRO A 237 15.39 24.50 2.32
N ALA A 238 15.13 25.70 2.86
CA ALA A 238 13.85 26.37 2.66
C ALA A 238 13.66 26.73 1.18
N GLY A 239 12.46 26.52 0.65
CA GLY A 239 12.18 26.77 -0.76
C GLY A 239 10.95 26.01 -1.24
N GLU A 240 10.67 26.15 -2.53
CA GLU A 240 9.60 25.43 -3.20
C GLU A 240 10.19 24.59 -4.33
N TYR A 241 9.91 23.28 -4.28
CA TYR A 241 10.44 22.26 -5.17
C TYR A 241 9.29 21.64 -5.95
N ARG A 242 9.32 21.73 -7.27
CA ARG A 242 8.23 21.27 -8.15
C ARG A 242 8.69 20.13 -9.03
N ALA A 243 7.81 19.17 -9.23
CA ALA A 243 7.99 18.11 -10.22
C ALA A 243 6.64 17.65 -10.77
N GLU A 244 6.70 17.01 -11.93
CA GLU A 244 5.57 16.33 -12.55
C GLU A 244 6.05 15.05 -13.24
N ASP A 245 5.17 14.08 -13.36
CA ASP A 245 5.36 12.86 -14.15
C ASP A 245 3.98 12.37 -14.62
N TYR A 246 3.95 11.37 -15.48
CA TYR A 246 2.74 10.97 -16.19
C TYR A 246 2.54 9.46 -16.09
N LEU A 247 1.29 9.05 -15.88
CA LEU A 247 0.86 7.70 -16.25
C LEU A 247 0.71 7.62 -17.76
N ASP A 248 0.93 6.43 -18.35
CA ASP A 248 0.84 6.23 -19.81
C ASP A 248 -0.60 6.42 -20.35
N GLY A 249 -1.60 6.18 -19.50
CA GLY A 249 -3.03 6.34 -19.77
C GLY A 249 -3.85 5.65 -18.67
N ASP A 250 -5.17 5.70 -18.78
CA ASP A 250 -6.08 5.12 -17.77
C ASP A 250 -6.60 3.71 -18.12
N GLY A 251 -6.22 3.18 -19.29
CA GLY A 251 -6.68 1.89 -19.82
C GLY A 251 -7.98 1.98 -20.63
N ILE A 252 -8.68 3.12 -20.62
CA ILE A 252 -9.88 3.39 -21.42
C ILE A 252 -9.55 4.41 -22.53
N VAL A 253 -8.78 5.44 -22.15
CA VAL A 253 -8.32 6.49 -23.07
C VAL A 253 -6.79 6.49 -23.09
N GLU A 254 -6.22 6.42 -24.30
CA GLU A 254 -4.76 6.50 -24.52
C GLU A 254 -4.29 7.96 -24.47
N HIS A 255 -4.35 8.56 -23.28
CA HIS A 255 -3.87 9.90 -23.03
C HIS A 255 -3.05 9.92 -21.74
N PRO A 256 -1.82 10.47 -21.75
CA PRO A 256 -1.02 10.56 -20.54
C PRO A 256 -1.75 11.35 -19.43
N VAL A 257 -1.74 10.82 -18.22
CA VAL A 257 -2.38 11.46 -17.05
C VAL A 257 -1.31 12.07 -16.17
N ARG A 258 -1.35 13.38 -15.98
CA ARG A 258 -0.35 14.16 -15.25
C ARG A 258 -0.58 14.10 -13.74
N ILE A 259 0.51 13.84 -13.00
CA ILE A 259 0.60 14.03 -11.56
C ILE A 259 1.66 15.09 -11.31
N ALA A 260 1.28 16.18 -10.64
CA ALA A 260 2.16 17.30 -10.32
C ALA A 260 2.22 17.52 -8.81
N VAL A 261 3.39 17.92 -8.30
CA VAL A 261 3.58 18.24 -6.89
C VAL A 261 4.41 19.50 -6.72
N ALA A 262 4.06 20.31 -5.72
CA ALA A 262 4.88 21.38 -5.17
C ALA A 262 5.15 21.09 -3.70
N ILE A 263 6.42 20.96 -3.31
CA ILE A 263 6.85 20.74 -1.93
C ILE A 263 7.43 22.05 -1.42
N LYS A 264 6.73 22.71 -0.50
CA LYS A 264 7.19 23.94 0.12
C LYS A 264 7.77 23.64 1.51
N VAL A 265 9.07 23.87 1.66
CA VAL A 265 9.79 23.81 2.93
C VAL A 265 9.81 25.21 3.55
N HIS A 266 9.18 25.37 4.70
CA HIS A 266 9.02 26.69 5.34
C HIS A 266 10.27 27.11 6.11
N GLY A 267 10.76 28.34 5.88
CA GLY A 267 11.89 28.93 6.58
C GLY A 267 11.60 29.21 8.06
N SER A 268 12.63 29.58 8.83
CA SER A 268 12.50 30.00 10.22
C SER A 268 11.95 31.45 10.28
N GLY A 269 10.86 31.72 11.02
CA GLY A 269 10.44 33.11 11.30
C GLY A 269 8.95 33.42 11.03
N ARG A 270 8.65 34.63 10.52
CA ARG A 270 7.30 35.19 10.33
C ARG A 270 6.33 34.35 9.50
N GLU A 271 6.82 33.61 8.50
CA GLU A 271 5.98 32.75 7.65
C GLU A 271 5.30 31.63 8.43
N ARG A 272 5.98 31.05 9.45
CA ARG A 272 5.40 30.01 10.32
C ARG A 272 4.18 30.46 11.12
N ARG A 273 4.06 31.78 11.44
CA ARG A 273 2.95 32.31 12.24
C ARG A 273 1.68 32.57 11.43
N GLN A 274 1.80 32.82 10.13
CA GLN A 274 0.64 33.06 9.27
C GLN A 274 -0.07 31.73 8.89
N ASP A 275 0.70 30.67 8.64
CA ASP A 275 0.12 29.34 8.34
C ASP A 275 -0.50 28.67 9.60
N ALA A 276 0.09 28.87 10.78
CA ALA A 276 -0.47 28.37 12.04
C ALA A 276 -1.83 29.00 12.41
N ALA A 277 -2.08 30.24 12.00
CA ALA A 277 -3.36 30.92 12.22
C ALA A 277 -4.48 30.41 11.28
N ALA A 278 -4.12 29.83 10.13
CA ALA A 278 -5.07 29.25 9.17
C ALA A 278 -5.50 27.80 9.49
N THR A 279 -4.81 27.14 10.44
CA THR A 279 -5.05 25.75 10.86
C THR A 279 -5.40 25.68 12.34
N ALA A 280 -6.54 26.23 12.75
CA ALA A 280 -7.08 26.10 14.10
C ALA A 280 -7.63 24.68 14.35
N GLY A 281 -6.74 23.71 14.52
CA GLY A 281 -7.01 22.35 14.98
C GLY A 281 -6.08 21.99 16.14
N ARG A 282 -6.49 21.09 17.01
CA ARG A 282 -5.89 20.80 18.33
C ARG A 282 -4.43 20.28 18.36
N ASP A 283 -3.75 20.15 17.22
CA ASP A 283 -2.35 19.68 17.11
C ASP A 283 -1.41 20.78 16.58
N ALA A 284 -1.32 21.91 17.28
CA ALA A 284 -0.59 23.10 16.82
C ALA A 284 0.94 23.05 17.08
N GLY A 285 1.65 22.07 16.50
CA GLY A 285 3.04 22.26 16.13
C GLY A 285 3.11 22.96 14.76
N ALA A 286 3.99 23.98 14.56
CA ALA A 286 4.09 24.66 13.27
C ALA A 286 4.39 23.66 12.14
N THR A 287 3.59 23.68 11.05
CA THR A 287 3.88 22.96 9.81
C THR A 287 5.23 23.39 9.26
N LEU A 288 6.09 22.42 8.95
CA LEU A 288 7.42 22.68 8.38
C LEU A 288 7.46 22.44 6.87
N VAL A 289 6.60 21.57 6.38
CA VAL A 289 6.50 21.23 4.95
C VAL A 289 5.05 21.18 4.53
N THR A 290 4.75 21.79 3.38
CA THR A 290 3.48 21.62 2.68
C THR A 290 3.74 20.88 1.38
N ILE A 291 3.02 19.77 1.16
CA ILE A 291 3.04 18.99 -0.06
C ILE A 291 1.73 19.25 -0.78
N ASP A 292 1.78 19.91 -1.93
CA ASP A 292 0.60 20.35 -2.67
C ASP A 292 0.55 19.69 -4.05
N PHE A 293 -0.50 18.90 -4.29
CA PHE A 293 -0.77 18.25 -5.57
C PHE A 293 -1.73 19.03 -6.47
N THR A 294 -2.01 20.28 -6.15
CA THR A 294 -2.75 21.18 -7.05
C THR A 294 -2.02 21.29 -8.39
N GLY A 295 -2.75 21.08 -9.49
CA GLY A 295 -2.16 21.00 -10.83
C GLY A 295 -2.02 19.58 -11.37
N SER A 296 -2.30 18.53 -10.56
CA SER A 296 -2.56 17.20 -11.07
C SER A 296 -3.87 17.17 -11.89
N ASP A 297 -3.94 16.27 -12.87
CA ASP A 297 -5.12 16.16 -13.72
C ASP A 297 -6.39 15.81 -12.93
N PRO A 298 -7.59 16.13 -13.45
CA PRO A 298 -8.84 15.63 -12.92
C PRO A 298 -8.87 14.11 -12.86
N GLN A 299 -9.75 13.54 -12.03
CA GLN A 299 -10.03 12.10 -12.06
C GLN A 299 -10.43 11.65 -13.47
N VAL A 300 -10.01 10.45 -13.85
CA VAL A 300 -10.17 9.87 -15.19
C VAL A 300 -11.24 8.79 -15.20
N GLU A 301 -11.64 8.34 -16.42
CA GLU A 301 -12.67 7.30 -16.58
C GLU A 301 -12.19 5.92 -16.10
N GLY A 302 -10.90 5.60 -16.33
CA GLY A 302 -10.33 4.29 -16.00
C GLY A 302 -9.98 4.15 -14.52
N SER A 303 -9.56 2.95 -14.13
CA SER A 303 -9.39 2.53 -12.73
C SER A 303 -8.12 3.06 -12.04
N VAL A 304 -7.36 3.98 -12.67
CA VAL A 304 -6.09 4.49 -12.11
C VAL A 304 -6.25 5.65 -11.12
N ASN A 305 -7.46 6.02 -10.76
CA ASN A 305 -7.71 7.09 -9.79
C ASN A 305 -7.27 6.67 -8.38
N ALA A 306 -6.47 7.50 -7.72
CA ALA A 306 -6.12 7.30 -6.32
C ALA A 306 -7.10 8.05 -5.40
N VAL A 307 -7.27 7.53 -4.18
CA VAL A 307 -7.97 8.23 -3.10
C VAL A 307 -6.98 8.92 -2.16
N GLU A 308 -7.47 9.84 -1.34
CA GLU A 308 -6.64 10.62 -0.40
C GLU A 308 -5.72 9.75 0.46
N ALA A 309 -6.24 8.62 0.95
CA ALA A 309 -5.50 7.68 1.77
C ALA A 309 -4.23 7.15 1.09
N ILE A 310 -4.27 6.92 -0.22
CA ILE A 310 -3.13 6.48 -1.03
C ILE A 310 -2.11 7.59 -1.19
N THR A 311 -2.55 8.79 -1.50
CA THR A 311 -1.68 9.97 -1.63
C THR A 311 -0.95 10.27 -0.33
N TYR A 312 -1.68 10.20 0.80
CA TYR A 312 -1.10 10.36 2.12
C TYR A 312 -0.08 9.26 2.46
N SER A 313 -0.38 7.99 2.11
CA SER A 313 0.58 6.87 2.28
C SER A 313 1.87 7.08 1.49
N ALA A 314 1.79 7.55 0.26
CA ALA A 314 2.98 7.84 -0.56
C ALA A 314 3.84 8.96 0.06
N CYS A 315 3.20 10.01 0.59
CA CYS A 315 3.90 11.07 1.33
C CYS A 315 4.59 10.51 2.57
N PHE A 316 3.87 9.73 3.38
CA PHE A 316 4.43 9.12 4.59
C PHE A 316 5.64 8.24 4.25
N TYR A 317 5.50 7.37 3.25
CA TYR A 317 6.57 6.49 2.80
C TYR A 317 7.82 7.28 2.40
N VAL A 318 7.69 8.28 1.53
CA VAL A 318 8.83 9.06 1.01
C VAL A 318 9.56 9.77 2.14
N PHE A 319 8.86 10.47 3.03
CA PHE A 319 9.51 11.19 4.11
C PHE A 319 10.14 10.26 5.15
N ARG A 320 9.53 9.10 5.44
CA ARG A 320 10.16 8.07 6.29
C ARG A 320 11.44 7.53 5.68
N CYS A 321 11.48 7.28 4.37
CA CYS A 321 12.68 6.78 3.66
C CYS A 321 13.86 7.77 3.67
N LEU A 322 13.61 9.07 3.86
CA LEU A 322 14.66 10.09 3.94
C LEU A 322 15.32 10.18 5.33
N LEU A 323 14.73 9.57 6.33
CA LEU A 323 15.34 9.45 7.66
C LEU A 323 16.39 8.33 7.64
N THR A 324 17.52 8.58 8.29
CA THR A 324 18.64 7.61 8.38
C THR A 324 18.62 6.82 9.68
N GLU A 325 17.90 7.33 10.66
CA GLU A 325 17.73 6.77 11.99
C GLU A 325 16.69 5.63 11.96
N ASP A 326 16.76 4.71 12.91
CA ASP A 326 15.73 3.69 13.13
C ASP A 326 14.49 4.32 13.79
N VAL A 327 13.58 4.78 12.94
CA VAL A 327 12.39 5.55 13.35
C VAL A 327 11.17 4.65 13.36
N PRO A 328 10.37 4.66 14.44
CA PRO A 328 9.11 3.92 14.44
C PRO A 328 8.16 4.40 13.33
N ALA A 329 7.43 3.48 12.71
CA ALA A 329 6.37 3.80 11.76
C ALA A 329 5.13 4.34 12.49
N ALA A 330 5.28 5.47 13.16
CA ALA A 330 4.29 6.09 14.03
C ALA A 330 3.70 7.37 13.44
N ALA A 331 2.47 7.69 13.77
CA ALA A 331 1.73 8.85 13.26
C ALA A 331 2.46 10.19 13.48
N GLY A 332 3.29 10.29 14.51
CA GLY A 332 4.09 11.48 14.82
C GLY A 332 4.96 11.97 13.67
N LEU A 333 5.43 11.07 12.78
CA LEU A 333 6.23 11.44 11.61
C LEU A 333 5.54 12.46 10.70
N MET A 334 4.21 12.38 10.57
CA MET A 334 3.45 13.24 9.67
C MET A 334 2.93 14.54 10.33
N ARG A 335 3.03 14.71 11.65
CA ARG A 335 2.56 15.93 12.34
C ARG A 335 3.16 17.24 11.80
N PRO A 336 4.46 17.33 11.42
CA PRO A 336 5.01 18.53 10.83
C PRO A 336 4.78 18.71 9.32
N ILE A 337 4.04 17.80 8.68
CA ILE A 337 3.82 17.76 7.23
C ILE A 337 2.34 17.92 6.91
N ARG A 338 2.02 18.90 6.06
CA ARG A 338 0.68 19.12 5.55
C ARG A 338 0.59 18.60 4.11
N VAL A 339 -0.38 17.74 3.83
CA VAL A 339 -0.67 17.24 2.47
C VAL A 339 -1.94 17.91 1.95
N ILE A 340 -1.89 18.42 0.73
CA ILE A 340 -3.01 19.01 -0.01
C ILE A 340 -3.22 18.16 -1.27
N ALA A 341 -4.28 17.37 -1.28
CA ALA A 341 -4.73 16.57 -2.41
C ALA A 341 -6.13 17.05 -2.82
N PRO A 342 -6.27 17.88 -3.87
CA PRO A 342 -7.56 18.44 -4.25
C PRO A 342 -8.54 17.35 -4.66
N GLN A 343 -9.74 17.42 -4.12
CA GLN A 343 -10.79 16.43 -4.36
C GLN A 343 -11.31 16.51 -5.81
N GLY A 344 -11.52 15.35 -6.44
CA GLY A 344 -11.94 15.22 -7.84
C GLY A 344 -10.77 15.20 -8.82
N THR A 345 -9.55 15.00 -8.32
CA THR A 345 -8.34 14.81 -9.13
C THR A 345 -7.89 13.35 -9.10
N ILE A 346 -6.93 13.01 -9.98
CA ILE A 346 -6.30 11.68 -10.06
C ILE A 346 -5.69 11.21 -8.72
N VAL A 347 -5.34 12.13 -7.83
CA VAL A 347 -4.72 11.87 -6.52
C VAL A 347 -5.72 11.89 -5.35
N ASN A 348 -6.98 12.28 -5.58
CA ASN A 348 -8.07 12.28 -4.59
C ASN A 348 -9.43 12.24 -5.29
N ALA A 349 -9.77 11.09 -5.83
CA ALA A 349 -10.98 10.88 -6.61
C ALA A 349 -12.25 10.87 -5.74
N ARG A 350 -13.37 11.18 -6.39
CA ARG A 350 -14.72 11.11 -5.83
C ARG A 350 -15.48 9.91 -6.39
N PRO A 351 -16.44 9.35 -5.61
CA PRO A 351 -17.32 8.35 -6.17
C PRO A 351 -18.09 8.93 -7.39
N PRO A 352 -18.45 8.09 -8.36
CA PRO A 352 -18.28 6.64 -8.41
C PRO A 352 -16.99 6.17 -9.10
N ALA A 353 -15.91 6.97 -9.13
CA ALA A 353 -14.68 6.66 -9.84
C ALA A 353 -14.14 5.26 -9.47
N ALA A 354 -13.66 4.53 -10.48
CA ALA A 354 -12.90 3.31 -10.30
C ALA A 354 -11.50 3.63 -9.79
N VAL A 355 -10.97 2.85 -8.83
CA VAL A 355 -9.76 3.19 -8.07
C VAL A 355 -8.77 2.03 -7.88
N ALA A 356 -9.07 0.83 -8.40
CA ALA A 356 -8.23 -0.34 -8.20
C ALA A 356 -6.77 -0.11 -8.65
N GLY A 357 -6.58 0.43 -9.85
CA GLY A 357 -5.27 0.78 -10.40
C GLY A 357 -4.60 1.97 -9.70
N GLY A 358 -5.38 2.83 -9.03
CA GLY A 358 -4.86 3.96 -8.26
C GLY A 358 -4.01 3.54 -7.07
N ASN A 359 -4.44 2.47 -6.39
CA ASN A 359 -3.70 1.88 -5.25
C ASN A 359 -2.32 1.37 -5.68
N VAL A 360 -2.16 0.94 -6.90
CA VAL A 360 -0.97 0.24 -7.38
C VAL A 360 -0.13 1.06 -8.36
N GLU A 361 -0.70 1.65 -9.39
CA GLU A 361 0.06 2.38 -10.42
C GLU A 361 0.23 3.87 -10.09
N THR A 362 -0.87 4.54 -9.71
CA THR A 362 -0.82 5.96 -9.34
C THR A 362 -0.01 6.20 -8.08
N SER A 363 -0.09 5.29 -7.09
CA SER A 363 0.72 5.35 -5.88
C SER A 363 2.22 5.35 -6.17
N GLN A 364 2.68 4.50 -7.09
CA GLN A 364 4.08 4.46 -7.54
C GLN A 364 4.49 5.78 -8.21
N ARG A 365 3.60 6.35 -9.04
CA ARG A 365 3.87 7.62 -9.72
C ARG A 365 3.90 8.79 -8.74
N ILE A 366 3.05 8.80 -7.70
CA ILE A 366 3.10 9.80 -6.62
C ILE A 366 4.45 9.76 -5.91
N VAL A 367 4.98 8.56 -5.61
CA VAL A 367 6.32 8.43 -5.02
C VAL A 367 7.40 8.99 -5.95
N ASP A 368 7.35 8.64 -7.25
CA ASP A 368 8.30 9.14 -8.24
C ASP A 368 8.34 10.68 -8.31
N VAL A 369 7.16 11.35 -8.36
CA VAL A 369 7.10 12.83 -8.41
C VAL A 369 7.60 13.46 -7.11
N LEU A 370 7.28 12.88 -5.95
CA LEU A 370 7.78 13.36 -4.66
C LEU A 370 9.30 13.29 -4.58
N LEU A 371 9.88 12.13 -4.95
CA LEU A 371 11.32 11.95 -4.98
C LEU A 371 11.99 12.89 -5.98
N ARG A 372 11.42 13.08 -7.18
CA ARG A 372 11.94 14.00 -8.18
C ARG A 372 11.94 15.47 -7.72
N ALA A 373 10.91 15.89 -7.00
CA ALA A 373 10.85 17.20 -6.39
C ALA A 373 11.93 17.35 -5.30
N LEU A 374 12.04 16.37 -4.39
CA LEU A 374 13.00 16.36 -3.30
C LEU A 374 14.46 16.23 -3.75
N ALA A 375 14.72 15.65 -4.93
CA ALA A 375 16.06 15.61 -5.52
C ALA A 375 16.66 17.00 -5.77
N GLN A 376 15.83 18.04 -5.91
CA GLN A 376 16.29 19.42 -6.06
C GLN A 376 16.75 20.00 -4.70
N ALA A 377 16.24 19.50 -3.58
CA ALA A 377 16.58 19.95 -2.24
C ALA A 377 17.68 19.11 -1.58
N VAL A 378 17.63 17.79 -1.76
CA VAL A 378 18.49 16.81 -1.09
C VAL A 378 18.98 15.72 -2.08
N PRO A 379 19.71 16.11 -3.16
CA PRO A 379 20.08 15.21 -4.26
C PRO A 379 20.85 13.97 -3.79
N ASP A 380 21.66 14.10 -2.74
CA ASP A 380 22.48 13.01 -2.21
C ASP A 380 21.69 11.98 -1.38
N ARG A 381 20.38 12.20 -1.18
CA ARG A 381 19.50 11.31 -0.42
C ARG A 381 18.43 10.63 -1.27
N VAL A 382 18.25 11.07 -2.51
CA VAL A 382 17.19 10.60 -3.39
C VAL A 382 17.75 9.66 -4.45
N PRO A 383 17.15 8.48 -4.66
CA PRO A 383 17.48 7.58 -5.77
C PRO A 383 16.92 8.11 -7.11
N ALA A 384 17.43 7.60 -8.21
CA ALA A 384 16.75 7.63 -9.50
C ALA A 384 15.44 6.81 -9.43
N ALA A 385 14.56 6.96 -10.44
CA ALA A 385 13.28 6.27 -10.44
C ALA A 385 13.46 4.74 -10.44
N ALA A 386 12.67 4.06 -9.64
CA ALA A 386 12.51 2.61 -9.73
C ALA A 386 11.60 2.26 -10.92
N SER A 387 11.30 0.97 -11.14
CA SER A 387 10.42 0.50 -12.23
C SER A 387 9.09 1.29 -12.32
N GLY A 388 8.60 1.88 -11.24
CA GLY A 388 7.48 2.82 -11.21
C GLY A 388 6.14 2.22 -11.62
N THR A 389 5.99 0.91 -11.54
CA THR A 389 4.77 0.13 -11.83
C THR A 389 4.81 -1.16 -11.02
N MET A 390 3.65 -1.64 -10.57
CA MET A 390 3.56 -2.93 -9.89
C MET A 390 3.32 -4.09 -10.87
N ASN A 391 3.04 -3.79 -12.14
CA ASN A 391 2.75 -4.80 -13.19
C ASN A 391 1.72 -5.83 -12.71
N ASN A 392 0.51 -5.36 -12.35
CA ASN A 392 -0.54 -6.18 -11.75
C ASN A 392 -1.13 -7.12 -12.78
N LEU A 393 -0.94 -8.40 -12.60
CA LEU A 393 -1.47 -9.47 -13.44
C LEU A 393 -2.58 -10.18 -12.71
N THR A 394 -3.76 -10.27 -13.32
CA THR A 394 -4.85 -11.14 -12.87
C THR A 394 -5.18 -12.17 -13.93
N ILE A 395 -5.45 -13.39 -13.51
CA ILE A 395 -5.88 -14.50 -14.39
C ILE A 395 -7.02 -15.23 -13.70
N GLY A 396 -8.14 -15.41 -14.39
CA GLY A 396 -9.26 -16.14 -13.82
C GLY A 396 -10.03 -16.97 -14.85
N GLY A 397 -10.60 -18.07 -14.39
CA GLY A 397 -11.33 -19.00 -15.24
C GLY A 397 -11.86 -20.17 -14.42
N ILE A 398 -12.10 -21.30 -15.09
CA ILE A 398 -12.48 -22.57 -14.44
C ILE A 398 -11.27 -23.49 -14.43
N ASP A 399 -10.93 -24.00 -13.26
CA ASP A 399 -9.86 -25.00 -13.12
C ASP A 399 -10.36 -26.37 -13.66
N PRO A 400 -9.77 -26.91 -14.73
CA PRO A 400 -10.21 -28.19 -15.30
C PRO A 400 -9.97 -29.38 -14.38
N ARG A 401 -9.16 -29.25 -13.32
CA ARG A 401 -8.87 -30.29 -12.34
C ARG A 401 -10.00 -30.49 -11.32
N THR A 402 -10.68 -29.38 -10.98
CA THR A 402 -11.72 -29.36 -9.94
C THR A 402 -13.10 -29.03 -10.49
N GLY A 403 -13.20 -28.35 -11.63
CA GLY A 403 -14.43 -27.77 -12.17
C GLY A 403 -14.85 -26.47 -11.50
N GLU A 404 -14.06 -25.95 -10.56
CA GLU A 404 -14.36 -24.75 -9.78
C GLU A 404 -13.71 -23.50 -10.37
N PRO A 405 -14.26 -22.30 -10.11
CA PRO A 405 -13.61 -21.05 -10.44
C PRO A 405 -12.26 -20.89 -9.72
N PHE A 406 -11.27 -20.33 -10.43
CA PHE A 406 -10.04 -19.86 -9.81
C PHE A 406 -9.78 -18.41 -10.13
N THR A 407 -9.06 -17.73 -9.24
CA THR A 407 -8.60 -16.36 -9.43
C THR A 407 -7.16 -16.24 -8.93
N TYR A 408 -6.28 -15.88 -9.82
CA TYR A 408 -4.88 -15.59 -9.54
C TYR A 408 -4.62 -14.10 -9.65
N TYR A 409 -3.85 -13.52 -8.70
CA TYR A 409 -3.36 -12.15 -8.72
C TYR A 409 -1.88 -12.10 -8.36
N GLU A 410 -1.08 -11.32 -9.10
CA GLU A 410 0.33 -11.10 -8.81
C GLU A 410 0.75 -9.68 -9.18
N THR A 411 1.51 -9.01 -8.29
CA THR A 411 2.36 -7.88 -8.68
C THR A 411 3.72 -8.42 -9.08
N ILE A 412 4.32 -7.88 -10.13
CA ILE A 412 5.58 -8.38 -10.68
C ILE A 412 6.69 -7.36 -10.45
N ALA A 413 7.79 -7.81 -9.84
CA ALA A 413 8.95 -6.98 -9.50
C ALA A 413 9.63 -6.37 -10.73
N GLY A 414 10.40 -5.31 -10.53
CA GLY A 414 11.18 -4.63 -11.57
C GLY A 414 12.55 -4.20 -11.09
N GLY A 415 13.18 -3.24 -11.77
CA GLY A 415 14.47 -2.70 -11.38
C GLY A 415 14.32 -1.56 -10.36
N MET A 416 15.17 -1.53 -9.34
CA MET A 416 15.28 -0.40 -8.41
C MET A 416 16.16 0.70 -9.02
N GLY A 417 15.84 1.97 -8.81
CA GLY A 417 16.70 3.09 -9.19
C GLY A 417 18.04 3.08 -8.46
N ALA A 418 19.09 3.49 -9.15
CA ALA A 418 20.40 3.69 -8.54
C ALA A 418 20.38 4.91 -7.59
N ARG A 419 21.31 4.95 -6.66
CA ARG A 419 21.43 6.02 -5.68
C ARG A 419 22.89 6.40 -5.42
N PRO A 420 23.17 7.52 -4.72
CA PRO A 420 24.53 7.87 -4.38
C PRO A 420 25.27 6.72 -3.69
N GLY A 421 26.39 6.29 -4.29
CA GLY A 421 27.26 5.25 -3.75
C GLY A 421 26.83 3.80 -3.97
N LYS A 422 25.65 3.54 -4.58
CA LYS A 422 25.16 2.16 -4.77
C LYS A 422 24.36 2.00 -6.08
N PRO A 423 24.56 0.90 -6.81
CA PRO A 423 23.68 0.54 -7.93
C PRO A 423 22.27 0.20 -7.44
N GLY A 424 21.30 0.21 -8.35
CA GLY A 424 19.97 -0.31 -8.13
C GLY A 424 19.97 -1.82 -7.96
N VAL A 425 19.02 -2.34 -7.19
CA VAL A 425 18.82 -3.79 -7.03
C VAL A 425 17.92 -4.30 -8.15
N SER A 426 18.29 -5.44 -8.74
CA SER A 426 17.55 -6.07 -9.83
C SER A 426 16.42 -6.97 -9.35
N GLY A 427 15.30 -6.97 -10.05
CA GLY A 427 14.20 -7.91 -9.82
C GLY A 427 13.56 -7.79 -8.43
N VAL A 428 13.37 -6.57 -7.92
CA VAL A 428 12.87 -6.30 -6.57
C VAL A 428 11.60 -5.44 -6.61
N HIS A 429 10.69 -5.69 -5.67
CA HIS A 429 9.59 -4.79 -5.41
C HIS A 429 10.08 -3.51 -4.73
N THR A 430 9.54 -2.36 -5.12
CA THR A 430 10.00 -1.05 -4.65
C THR A 430 8.85 -0.14 -4.26
N HIS A 431 9.16 0.86 -3.44
CA HIS A 431 8.27 1.94 -3.03
C HIS A 431 7.00 1.44 -2.33
N MET A 432 5.86 1.51 -2.98
CA MET A 432 4.56 1.22 -2.36
C MET A 432 4.27 -0.27 -2.19
N THR A 433 5.13 -1.14 -2.69
CA THR A 433 5.04 -2.59 -2.52
C THR A 433 6.38 -3.20 -2.12
N ASN A 434 6.34 -4.20 -1.23
CA ASN A 434 7.44 -5.09 -0.89
C ASN A 434 6.98 -6.55 -0.87
N SER A 435 5.88 -6.85 -1.57
CA SER A 435 5.39 -8.22 -1.74
C SER A 435 6.44 -9.08 -2.45
N LEU A 436 6.23 -10.39 -2.44
CA LEU A 436 7.08 -11.34 -3.16
C LEU A 436 6.39 -11.79 -4.44
N ASN A 437 7.15 -12.19 -5.46
CA ASN A 437 6.59 -12.93 -6.57
C ASN A 437 6.19 -14.34 -6.11
N THR A 438 5.09 -14.87 -6.66
CA THR A 438 4.65 -16.23 -6.34
C THR A 438 5.69 -17.23 -6.86
N PRO A 439 6.22 -18.12 -6.02
CA PRO A 439 7.11 -19.20 -6.47
C PRO A 439 6.46 -20.03 -7.57
N ALA A 440 7.26 -20.47 -8.54
CA ALA A 440 6.73 -21.25 -9.68
C ALA A 440 5.99 -22.52 -9.23
N GLU A 441 6.55 -23.21 -8.25
CA GLU A 441 5.99 -24.44 -7.69
C GLU A 441 4.63 -24.19 -7.01
N ALA A 442 4.52 -23.11 -6.24
CA ALA A 442 3.27 -22.75 -5.58
C ALA A 442 2.19 -22.34 -6.60
N LEU A 443 2.58 -21.58 -7.64
CA LEU A 443 1.68 -21.18 -8.71
C LEU A 443 1.16 -22.38 -9.49
N GLU A 444 2.05 -23.27 -9.96
CA GLU A 444 1.69 -24.43 -10.78
C GLU A 444 0.89 -25.48 -9.98
N TYR A 445 1.12 -25.57 -8.67
CA TYR A 445 0.34 -26.41 -7.79
C TYR A 445 -1.08 -25.89 -7.58
N ALA A 446 -1.20 -24.60 -7.27
CA ALA A 446 -2.49 -24.00 -6.91
C ALA A 446 -3.40 -23.72 -8.11
N TYR A 447 -2.83 -23.38 -9.27
CA TYR A 447 -3.58 -22.89 -10.43
C TYR A 447 -3.30 -23.69 -11.72
N PRO A 448 -4.23 -23.71 -12.70
CA PRO A 448 -3.98 -24.29 -14.01
C PRO A 448 -3.09 -23.38 -14.88
N LEU A 449 -1.92 -23.05 -14.36
CA LEU A 449 -0.93 -22.14 -14.95
C LEU A 449 0.44 -22.81 -14.93
N ARG A 450 1.35 -22.37 -15.84
CA ARG A 450 2.74 -22.86 -15.87
C ARG A 450 3.70 -21.70 -16.11
N VAL A 451 4.76 -21.62 -15.31
CA VAL A 451 5.84 -20.63 -15.48
C VAL A 451 6.80 -21.13 -16.57
N ARG A 452 6.87 -20.41 -17.68
CA ARG A 452 7.79 -20.71 -18.79
C ARG A 452 9.12 -20.00 -18.68
N SER A 453 9.13 -18.81 -18.10
CA SER A 453 10.34 -18.05 -17.84
C SER A 453 10.18 -17.18 -16.59
N TYR A 454 11.23 -17.15 -15.78
CA TYR A 454 11.38 -16.24 -14.66
C TYR A 454 12.86 -15.90 -14.53
N SER A 455 13.28 -14.75 -15.08
CA SER A 455 14.69 -14.35 -15.19
C SER A 455 14.85 -12.84 -15.16
N LEU A 456 16.07 -12.38 -14.93
CA LEU A 456 16.40 -10.96 -15.08
C LEU A 456 16.33 -10.57 -16.57
N ARG A 457 15.88 -9.34 -16.83
CA ARG A 457 15.86 -8.69 -18.15
C ARG A 457 17.16 -7.91 -18.33
N SER A 458 18.20 -8.58 -18.81
CA SER A 458 19.53 -7.98 -18.99
C SER A 458 19.49 -6.74 -19.88
N GLY A 459 20.25 -5.69 -19.52
CA GLY A 459 20.34 -4.42 -20.24
C GLY A 459 19.13 -3.50 -20.08
N SER A 460 18.26 -3.77 -19.09
CA SER A 460 17.11 -2.91 -18.83
C SER A 460 17.37 -1.81 -17.80
N GLY A 461 18.37 -1.93 -16.94
CA GLY A 461 18.81 -0.89 -16.02
C GLY A 461 19.44 0.30 -16.72
N GLY A 462 19.17 1.53 -16.26
CA GLY A 462 19.74 2.76 -16.81
C GLY A 462 21.24 2.87 -16.53
N GLU A 463 22.00 3.31 -17.52
CA GLU A 463 23.43 3.58 -17.43
C GLU A 463 23.72 4.77 -16.51
N GLY A 464 24.94 4.81 -15.93
CA GLY A 464 25.41 5.91 -15.09
C GLY A 464 26.62 5.48 -14.26
N LYS A 465 27.15 6.41 -13.45
CA LYS A 465 28.19 6.07 -12.46
C LYS A 465 27.76 4.91 -11.55
N PHE A 466 26.48 4.84 -11.25
CA PHE A 466 25.81 3.71 -10.60
C PHE A 466 24.64 3.29 -11.49
N HIS A 467 24.65 2.03 -11.92
CA HIS A 467 23.64 1.47 -12.82
C HIS A 467 22.32 1.25 -12.08
N GLY A 468 21.21 1.50 -12.77
CA GLY A 468 19.88 1.07 -12.35
C GLY A 468 19.77 -0.46 -12.28
N GLY A 469 18.89 -0.98 -11.43
CA GLY A 469 18.62 -2.41 -11.34
C GLY A 469 17.90 -2.92 -12.59
N GLU A 470 18.12 -4.19 -12.92
CA GLU A 470 17.44 -4.86 -14.03
C GLU A 470 15.98 -5.18 -13.69
N GLY A 471 15.10 -5.07 -14.66
CA GLY A 471 13.77 -5.66 -14.62
C GLY A 471 13.79 -7.18 -14.68
N ILE A 472 12.62 -7.78 -14.76
CA ILE A 472 12.47 -9.24 -14.93
C ILE A 472 11.65 -9.59 -16.16
N ILE A 473 11.82 -10.81 -16.62
CA ILE A 473 10.97 -11.49 -17.60
C ILE A 473 10.14 -12.53 -16.86
N ARG A 474 8.82 -12.36 -16.87
CA ARG A 474 7.86 -13.32 -16.33
C ARG A 474 6.97 -13.81 -17.46
N GLU A 475 7.07 -15.10 -17.82
CA GLU A 475 6.25 -15.70 -18.87
C GLU A 475 5.42 -16.83 -18.27
N ILE A 476 4.09 -16.70 -18.37
CA ILE A 476 3.12 -17.65 -17.83
C ILE A 476 2.28 -18.21 -18.97
N GLU A 477 2.22 -19.53 -19.07
CA GLU A 477 1.32 -20.27 -19.95
C GLU A 477 0.02 -20.59 -19.23
N VAL A 478 -1.10 -20.36 -19.89
CA VAL A 478 -2.42 -20.74 -19.37
C VAL A 478 -2.74 -22.16 -19.84
N LEU A 479 -3.14 -23.03 -18.91
CA LEU A 479 -3.47 -24.44 -19.18
C LEU A 479 -4.99 -24.68 -19.31
N THR A 480 -5.76 -23.60 -19.29
CA THR A 480 -7.21 -23.57 -19.52
C THR A 480 -7.59 -22.25 -20.20
N ASP A 481 -8.77 -22.21 -20.80
CA ASP A 481 -9.32 -20.95 -21.31
C ASP A 481 -9.64 -20.03 -20.11
N CYS A 482 -9.14 -18.80 -20.17
CA CYS A 482 -9.25 -17.85 -19.04
C CYS A 482 -9.29 -16.40 -19.52
N GLU A 483 -9.65 -15.51 -18.63
CA GLU A 483 -9.49 -14.07 -18.79
C GLU A 483 -8.19 -13.61 -18.13
N VAL A 484 -7.41 -12.81 -18.85
CA VAL A 484 -6.14 -12.25 -18.39
C VAL A 484 -6.23 -10.74 -18.44
N THR A 485 -6.01 -10.08 -17.29
CA THR A 485 -5.97 -8.62 -17.19
C THR A 485 -4.60 -8.19 -16.67
N LEU A 486 -4.04 -7.16 -17.27
CA LEU A 486 -2.84 -6.48 -16.81
C LEU A 486 -3.15 -5.00 -16.56
N LEU A 487 -2.77 -4.53 -15.37
CA LEU A 487 -2.69 -3.11 -15.06
C LEU A 487 -1.23 -2.77 -14.77
N ALA A 488 -0.56 -2.17 -15.74
CA ALA A 488 0.83 -1.80 -15.65
C ALA A 488 1.08 -0.45 -16.32
N ASP A 489 2.17 0.18 -15.95
CA ASP A 489 2.59 1.49 -16.46
C ASP A 489 4.05 1.46 -16.95
N ARG A 490 4.63 2.59 -17.30
CA ARG A 490 6.02 2.67 -17.82
C ARG A 490 6.23 1.83 -19.09
N ARG A 491 5.26 1.86 -20.01
CA ARG A 491 5.36 1.21 -21.33
C ARG A 491 5.79 2.18 -22.43
N SER A 492 5.41 3.46 -22.29
CA SER A 492 5.79 4.53 -23.25
C SER A 492 7.08 5.24 -22.84
N ARG A 493 7.36 5.33 -21.54
CA ARG A 493 8.54 6.03 -20.99
C ARG A 493 9.20 5.17 -19.93
N GLY A 494 10.53 5.05 -19.99
CA GLY A 494 11.33 4.40 -18.95
C GLY A 494 11.35 5.18 -17.63
N PRO A 495 11.74 4.53 -16.53
CA PRO A 495 12.02 5.22 -15.27
C PRO A 495 13.20 6.17 -15.41
N TRP A 496 13.02 7.43 -14.97
CA TRP A 496 14.03 8.49 -15.17
C TRP A 496 15.32 8.23 -14.37
N GLY A 497 16.46 8.56 -15.01
CA GLY A 497 17.76 8.64 -14.37
C GLY A 497 17.94 9.94 -13.59
N LEU A 498 18.96 10.04 -12.73
CA LEU A 498 19.21 11.20 -11.89
C LEU A 498 20.67 11.64 -11.93
N ASN A 499 20.93 12.94 -11.80
CA ASN A 499 22.27 13.54 -11.77
C ASN A 499 23.17 13.15 -12.97
N GLY A 500 22.60 13.01 -14.16
CA GLY A 500 23.31 12.63 -15.38
C GLY A 500 23.32 11.14 -15.68
N GLY A 501 22.66 10.31 -14.86
CA GLY A 501 22.37 8.92 -15.18
C GLY A 501 21.27 8.81 -16.24
N ALA A 502 21.31 7.75 -17.04
CA ALA A 502 20.33 7.46 -18.09
C ALA A 502 19.05 6.83 -17.52
N ASP A 503 17.96 6.96 -18.28
CA ASP A 503 16.70 6.30 -17.97
C ASP A 503 16.83 4.78 -18.08
N GLY A 504 16.07 4.05 -17.25
CA GLY A 504 15.88 2.61 -17.41
C GLY A 504 15.00 2.29 -18.62
N ALA A 505 15.10 1.07 -19.13
CA ALA A 505 14.26 0.61 -20.25
C ALA A 505 12.79 0.52 -19.83
N ALA A 506 11.89 0.99 -20.70
CA ALA A 506 10.45 0.82 -20.53
C ALA A 506 10.04 -0.65 -20.55
N GLY A 507 8.93 -1.00 -19.87
CA GLY A 507 8.39 -2.34 -19.88
C GLY A 507 7.73 -2.71 -21.21
N LYS A 508 7.50 -4.02 -21.39
CA LYS A 508 6.84 -4.57 -22.58
C LYS A 508 5.97 -5.76 -22.20
N THR A 509 4.85 -5.92 -22.90
CA THR A 509 3.98 -7.09 -22.72
C THR A 509 3.65 -7.71 -24.07
N THR A 510 3.75 -9.04 -24.15
CA THR A 510 3.50 -9.79 -25.39
C THR A 510 2.65 -11.01 -25.08
N ILE A 511 1.61 -11.25 -25.85
CA ILE A 511 0.89 -12.54 -25.88
C ILE A 511 1.48 -13.39 -27.00
N VAL A 512 1.82 -14.62 -26.65
CA VAL A 512 2.24 -15.66 -27.60
C VAL A 512 1.05 -16.54 -27.86
N ARG A 513 0.46 -16.46 -29.04
CA ARG A 513 -0.71 -17.24 -29.45
C ARG A 513 -0.33 -18.68 -29.77
N ARG A 514 -1.31 -19.57 -29.80
CA ARG A 514 -1.11 -21.01 -30.12
C ARG A 514 -0.38 -21.29 -31.45
N ASN A 515 -0.59 -20.45 -32.45
CA ASN A 515 0.07 -20.55 -33.74
C ASN A 515 1.50 -19.99 -33.75
N GLY A 516 2.01 -19.55 -32.61
CA GLY A 516 3.34 -18.91 -32.45
C GLY A 516 3.40 -17.45 -32.80
N SER A 517 2.30 -16.81 -33.22
CA SER A 517 2.29 -15.37 -33.46
C SER A 517 2.46 -14.57 -32.17
N LEU A 518 3.14 -13.44 -32.29
CA LEU A 518 3.41 -12.50 -31.19
C LEU A 518 2.49 -11.30 -31.32
N GLU A 519 1.73 -11.02 -30.28
CA GLU A 519 0.85 -9.86 -30.20
C GLU A 519 1.37 -8.90 -29.11
N SER A 520 1.74 -7.68 -29.50
CA SER A 520 2.17 -6.64 -28.56
C SER A 520 0.95 -6.04 -27.89
N MET A 521 0.96 -6.02 -26.55
CA MET A 521 -0.14 -5.51 -25.74
C MET A 521 0.22 -4.15 -25.12
N PRO A 522 -0.78 -3.28 -24.89
CA PRO A 522 -0.57 -2.05 -24.13
C PRO A 522 -0.26 -2.35 -22.65
N GLY A 523 0.00 -1.32 -21.87
CA GLY A 523 0.24 -1.47 -20.42
C GLY A 523 -1.00 -1.90 -19.63
N LYS A 524 -2.17 -1.53 -20.11
CA LYS A 524 -3.45 -1.83 -19.45
C LYS A 524 -4.38 -2.49 -20.47
N PHE A 525 -4.74 -3.74 -20.23
CA PHE A 525 -5.65 -4.51 -21.10
C PHE A 525 -6.36 -5.62 -20.33
N SER A 526 -7.48 -6.07 -20.86
CA SER A 526 -8.13 -7.35 -20.53
C SER A 526 -8.37 -8.10 -21.82
N THR A 527 -8.07 -9.41 -21.83
CA THR A 527 -8.26 -10.27 -23.00
C THR A 527 -8.50 -11.71 -22.62
N ARG A 528 -9.25 -12.41 -23.46
CA ARG A 528 -9.38 -13.85 -23.35
C ARG A 528 -8.15 -14.53 -23.93
N MET A 529 -7.59 -15.46 -23.16
CA MET A 529 -6.53 -16.36 -23.57
C MET A 529 -7.01 -17.80 -23.58
N PHE A 530 -6.46 -18.60 -24.48
CA PHE A 530 -6.84 -19.99 -24.69
C PHE A 530 -5.73 -20.93 -24.20
N ASN A 531 -6.11 -22.12 -23.75
CA ASN A 531 -5.17 -23.14 -23.29
C ASN A 531 -3.95 -23.28 -24.23
N GLY A 532 -2.74 -23.20 -23.68
CA GLY A 532 -1.45 -23.24 -24.38
C GLY A 532 -0.92 -21.89 -24.87
N GLU A 533 -1.68 -20.78 -24.73
CA GLU A 533 -1.18 -19.43 -24.98
C GLU A 533 -0.37 -18.93 -23.79
N ARG A 534 0.51 -17.94 -24.03
CA ARG A 534 1.41 -17.42 -23.00
C ARG A 534 1.35 -15.89 -22.93
N VAL A 535 1.32 -15.35 -21.72
CA VAL A 535 1.56 -13.92 -21.45
C VAL A 535 2.99 -13.75 -20.98
N ARG A 536 3.76 -12.92 -21.70
CA ARG A 536 5.13 -12.57 -21.38
C ARG A 536 5.20 -11.11 -20.98
N ILE A 537 5.63 -10.85 -19.77
CA ILE A 537 5.77 -9.53 -19.17
C ILE A 537 7.26 -9.26 -18.94
N GLU A 538 7.77 -8.22 -19.58
CA GLU A 538 9.14 -7.71 -19.43
C GLU A 538 9.04 -6.40 -18.66
N THR A 539 9.41 -6.44 -17.36
CA THR A 539 9.22 -5.29 -16.49
C THR A 539 10.28 -4.21 -16.73
N PRO A 540 10.01 -2.93 -16.39
CA PRO A 540 11.00 -1.87 -16.54
C PRO A 540 12.23 -2.08 -15.66
N GLY A 541 13.37 -1.60 -16.12
CA GLY A 541 14.56 -1.42 -15.29
C GLY A 541 14.41 -0.20 -14.37
N GLY A 542 15.37 0.01 -13.47
CA GLY A 542 15.50 1.26 -12.70
C GLY A 542 16.36 2.28 -13.42
N GLY A 543 16.21 3.58 -13.13
CA GLY A 543 17.06 4.65 -13.65
C GLY A 543 18.50 4.59 -13.08
N GLY A 544 19.49 5.04 -13.87
CA GLY A 544 20.87 5.20 -13.45
C GLY A 544 21.09 6.48 -12.62
N TRP A 545 22.19 6.54 -11.89
CA TRP A 545 22.53 7.71 -11.08
C TRP A 545 23.96 8.19 -11.34
N GLY A 546 24.11 9.51 -11.55
CA GLY A 546 25.38 10.16 -11.82
C GLY A 546 25.85 9.96 -13.26
N ALA A 547 26.59 10.93 -13.81
CA ALA A 547 27.22 10.80 -15.14
C ALA A 547 28.23 9.66 -15.11
N ALA A 548 28.28 8.87 -16.22
CA ALA A 548 29.20 7.74 -16.40
C ALA A 548 30.66 8.20 -16.52
#